data_765c3415868ca41141c1945be3214500
#
_entry.id   765c3415868ca41141c1945be3214500
#
_cell.length_a   1.000
_cell.length_b   1.000
_cell.length_c   1.000
_cell.angle_alpha   90.00
_cell.angle_beta   90.00
_cell.angle_gamma   90.00
#
_symmetry.space_group_name_H-M   'P 1'
#
loop_
_entity.id
_entity.type
_entity.pdbx_description
1 polymer ?
#
loop_
_entity_poly.entity_id
_entity_poly.type
_entity_poly.pdbx_seq_one_letter_code
_entity_poly.pdbx_strand_id
1 'polypeptide(L)'
;VEGTKRFGIGGRSFTRMIATDLDLGYKEAEKLKVNTDNGYIKPTLKRKLDGAIDKTLEVWLSGVELALGDFDSVDHLPNRILLCGGGASLQQLVDALASQPWYKELPFTKKPTIQHIKPSDVIGITDTTGDITDHTFITVMGLLRVGYDTMVSNQDAHGLMDKVNRLLKI
;
A
#
# COMPACT_ATOMS: atom_id res chain seq x y z
N VAL A 1 1.38 11.13 13.03
CA VAL A 1 1.23 11.07 11.56
C VAL A 1 1.31 12.48 11.04
N GLU A 2 2.31 12.79 10.21
CA GLU A 2 2.52 14.14 9.65
C GLU A 2 1.48 14.47 8.56
N GLY A 3 0.99 13.48 7.85
CA GLY A 3 -0.04 13.67 6.85
C GLY A 3 -0.35 12.43 6.04
N THR A 4 -1.30 12.56 5.11
CA THR A 4 -1.65 11.52 4.14
C THR A 4 -1.76 12.14 2.76
N LYS A 5 -1.21 11.48 1.76
CA LYS A 5 -1.30 11.87 0.35
C LYS A 5 -1.90 10.73 -0.46
N ARG A 6 -2.63 11.06 -1.52
CA ARG A 6 -3.30 10.08 -2.39
C ARG A 6 -3.10 10.46 -3.85
N PHE A 7 -2.82 9.47 -4.67
CA PHE A 7 -2.88 9.58 -6.11
C PHE A 7 -3.52 8.34 -6.74
N GLY A 8 -4.19 8.51 -7.87
CA GLY A 8 -5.11 7.53 -8.45
C GLY A 8 -4.45 6.37 -9.22
N ILE A 9 -3.17 6.06 -8.98
CA ILE A 9 -2.44 5.02 -9.71
C ILE A 9 -2.12 3.87 -8.76
N GLY A 10 -2.76 2.73 -8.98
CA GLY A 10 -2.58 1.52 -8.18
C GLY A 10 -2.65 0.27 -9.05
N GLY A 11 -2.74 -0.92 -8.47
CA GLY A 11 -2.72 -2.20 -9.16
C GLY A 11 -3.68 -2.30 -10.37
N ARG A 12 -4.84 -1.64 -10.30
CA ARG A 12 -5.79 -1.58 -11.41
C ARG A 12 -5.28 -0.79 -12.62
N SER A 13 -4.44 0.21 -12.42
CA SER A 13 -3.85 0.98 -13.53
C SER A 13 -2.86 0.13 -14.31
N PHE A 14 -2.05 -0.67 -13.62
CA PHE A 14 -1.18 -1.66 -14.24
C PHE A 14 -1.98 -2.68 -15.06
N THR A 15 -3.06 -3.23 -14.49
CA THR A 15 -3.91 -4.20 -15.19
C THR A 15 -4.52 -3.59 -16.45
N ARG A 16 -5.00 -2.35 -16.41
CA ARG A 16 -5.56 -1.66 -17.59
C ARG A 16 -4.52 -1.44 -18.67
N MET A 17 -3.31 -1.03 -18.30
CA MET A 17 -2.21 -0.84 -19.25
C MET A 17 -1.83 -2.16 -19.93
N ILE A 18 -1.70 -3.24 -19.16
CA ILE A 18 -1.43 -4.58 -19.68
C ILE A 18 -2.54 -5.00 -20.65
N ALA A 19 -3.81 -4.81 -20.27
CA ALA A 19 -4.96 -5.14 -21.10
C ALA A 19 -4.92 -4.39 -22.44
N THR A 20 -4.60 -3.10 -22.40
CA THR A 20 -4.52 -2.24 -23.60
C THR A 20 -3.33 -2.62 -24.49
N ASP A 21 -2.12 -2.73 -23.93
CA ASP A 21 -0.89 -2.95 -24.69
C ASP A 21 -0.80 -4.37 -25.29
N LEU A 22 -1.45 -5.35 -24.64
CA LEU A 22 -1.42 -6.74 -25.08
C LEU A 22 -2.73 -7.16 -25.80
N ASP A 23 -3.70 -6.26 -25.93
CA ASP A 23 -5.03 -6.51 -26.50
C ASP A 23 -5.72 -7.71 -25.78
N LEU A 24 -5.78 -7.65 -24.45
CA LEU A 24 -6.34 -8.68 -23.60
C LEU A 24 -7.59 -8.17 -22.86
N GLY A 25 -8.46 -9.10 -22.48
CA GLY A 25 -9.51 -8.81 -21.51
C GLY A 25 -8.95 -8.48 -20.14
N TYR A 26 -9.64 -7.60 -19.37
CA TYR A 26 -9.18 -7.16 -18.04
C TYR A 26 -8.86 -8.34 -17.10
N LYS A 27 -9.69 -9.38 -17.10
CA LYS A 27 -9.48 -10.57 -16.25
C LYS A 27 -8.24 -11.36 -16.64
N GLU A 28 -7.93 -11.43 -17.94
CA GLU A 28 -6.72 -12.10 -18.45
C GLU A 28 -5.48 -11.29 -18.12
N ALA A 29 -5.52 -9.98 -18.31
CA ALA A 29 -4.46 -9.07 -17.94
C ALA A 29 -4.16 -9.13 -16.43
N GLU A 30 -5.20 -9.20 -15.57
CA GLU A 30 -5.03 -9.35 -14.13
C GLU A 30 -4.36 -10.67 -13.77
N LYS A 31 -4.81 -11.78 -14.36
CA LYS A 31 -4.17 -13.10 -14.17
C LYS A 31 -2.73 -13.09 -14.61
N LEU A 32 -2.43 -12.47 -15.76
CA LEU A 32 -1.07 -12.37 -16.28
C LEU A 32 -0.17 -11.56 -15.34
N LYS A 33 -0.65 -10.43 -14.83
CA LYS A 33 0.05 -9.60 -13.87
C LYS A 33 0.37 -10.35 -12.57
N VAL A 34 -0.62 -11.04 -11.99
CA VAL A 34 -0.45 -11.74 -10.70
C VAL A 34 0.43 -12.98 -10.83
N ASN A 35 0.43 -13.64 -11.99
CA ASN A 35 1.20 -14.86 -12.22
C ASN A 35 2.55 -14.62 -12.90
N THR A 36 3.02 -13.38 -12.96
CA THR A 36 4.28 -13.01 -13.64
C THR A 36 5.46 -13.85 -13.14
N ASP A 37 5.48 -14.19 -11.86
CA ASP A 37 6.58 -14.90 -11.21
C ASP A 37 6.34 -16.42 -11.03
N ASN A 38 5.11 -16.89 -11.27
CA ASN A 38 4.68 -18.25 -10.92
C ASN A 38 4.52 -19.21 -12.10
N GLY A 39 4.78 -18.79 -13.32
CA GLY A 39 4.56 -19.63 -14.50
C GLY A 39 5.50 -19.35 -15.68
N TYR A 40 5.62 -20.34 -16.58
CA TYR A 40 6.35 -20.15 -17.83
C TYR A 40 5.58 -19.19 -18.74
N ILE A 41 6.11 -17.99 -18.92
CA ILE A 41 5.65 -17.00 -19.90
C ILE A 41 6.59 -17.01 -21.10
N LYS A 42 6.04 -17.11 -22.32
CA LYS A 42 6.85 -17.03 -23.54
C LYS A 42 7.67 -15.73 -23.54
N PRO A 43 8.98 -15.76 -23.92
CA PRO A 43 9.85 -14.57 -23.83
C PRO A 43 9.32 -13.33 -24.56
N THR A 44 8.65 -13.53 -25.69
CA THR A 44 8.03 -12.44 -26.46
C THR A 44 6.87 -11.78 -25.70
N LEU A 45 6.03 -12.58 -25.04
CA LEU A 45 4.93 -12.08 -24.23
C LEU A 45 5.45 -11.40 -22.96
N LYS A 46 6.46 -12.00 -22.31
CA LYS A 46 7.09 -11.41 -21.14
C LYS A 46 7.65 -10.02 -21.44
N ARG A 47 8.37 -9.84 -22.55
CA ARG A 47 8.88 -8.52 -22.94
C ARG A 47 7.78 -7.46 -23.14
N LYS A 48 6.64 -7.84 -23.74
CA LYS A 48 5.49 -6.95 -23.88
C LYS A 48 4.86 -6.61 -22.53
N LEU A 49 4.74 -7.60 -21.67
CA LEU A 49 4.20 -7.44 -20.31
C LEU A 49 5.08 -6.51 -19.48
N ASP A 50 6.39 -6.75 -19.47
CA ASP A 50 7.35 -5.90 -18.75
C ASP A 50 7.28 -4.46 -19.28
N GLY A 51 7.24 -4.25 -20.59
CA GLY A 51 7.09 -2.92 -21.17
C GLY A 51 5.77 -2.20 -20.81
N ALA A 52 4.67 -2.94 -20.69
CA ALA A 52 3.39 -2.37 -20.24
C ALA A 52 3.43 -2.00 -18.74
N ILE A 53 4.11 -2.80 -17.94
CA ILE A 53 4.33 -2.52 -16.50
C ILE A 53 5.22 -1.29 -16.35
N ASP A 54 6.36 -1.23 -17.06
CA ASP A 54 7.33 -0.13 -16.98
C ASP A 54 6.70 1.24 -17.29
N LYS A 55 5.86 1.35 -18.32
CA LYS A 55 5.13 2.57 -18.65
C LYS A 55 4.29 3.08 -17.47
N THR A 56 3.57 2.19 -16.79
CA THR A 56 2.74 2.56 -15.65
C THR A 56 3.60 2.88 -14.43
N LEU A 57 4.72 2.18 -14.29
CA LEU A 57 5.65 2.34 -13.18
C LEU A 57 6.34 3.71 -13.21
N GLU A 58 6.76 4.21 -14.37
CA GLU A 58 7.30 5.57 -14.53
C GLU A 58 6.33 6.63 -14.01
N VAL A 59 5.07 6.56 -14.44
CA VAL A 59 4.02 7.49 -13.98
C VAL A 59 3.73 7.32 -12.49
N TRP A 60 3.76 6.08 -11.99
CA TRP A 60 3.55 5.80 -10.57
C TRP A 60 4.68 6.37 -9.72
N LEU A 61 5.95 6.22 -10.12
CA LEU A 61 7.10 6.81 -9.42
C LEU A 61 7.04 8.32 -9.37
N SER A 62 6.69 8.97 -10.49
CA SER A 62 6.47 10.43 -10.51
C SER A 62 5.35 10.84 -9.53
N GLY A 63 4.30 10.01 -9.40
CA GLY A 63 3.26 10.21 -8.39
C GLY A 63 3.78 10.09 -6.95
N VAL A 64 4.71 9.16 -6.69
CA VAL A 64 5.38 9.02 -5.38
C VAL A 64 6.25 10.26 -5.09
N GLU A 65 7.04 10.70 -6.05
CA GLU A 65 7.89 11.90 -5.91
C GLU A 65 7.04 13.13 -5.57
N LEU A 66 6.00 13.38 -6.34
CA LEU A 66 5.08 14.50 -6.09
C LEU A 66 4.41 14.40 -4.72
N ALA A 67 3.91 13.21 -4.36
CA ALA A 67 3.22 13.00 -3.10
C ALA A 67 4.14 13.18 -1.89
N LEU A 68 5.40 12.77 -1.99
CA LEU A 68 6.39 12.95 -0.92
C LEU A 68 6.97 14.37 -0.88
N GLY A 69 7.13 15.01 -2.03
CA GLY A 69 7.56 16.40 -2.12
C GLY A 69 6.54 17.41 -1.59
N ASP A 70 5.27 17.02 -1.51
CA ASP A 70 4.18 17.87 -1.02
C ASP A 70 4.01 17.85 0.52
N PHE A 71 5.00 17.35 1.27
CA PHE A 71 5.06 17.43 2.73
C PHE A 71 5.90 18.66 3.16
N ASP A 72 5.33 19.86 3.04
CA ASP A 72 6.02 21.13 3.30
C ASP A 72 6.38 21.35 4.77
N SER A 73 5.77 20.61 5.69
CA SER A 73 5.98 20.74 7.14
C SER A 73 7.11 19.86 7.68
N VAL A 74 7.78 19.08 6.82
CA VAL A 74 8.77 18.10 7.22
C VAL A 74 10.14 18.45 6.66
N ASP A 75 11.09 18.81 7.52
CA ASP A 75 12.46 19.13 7.10
C ASP A 75 13.17 17.93 6.46
N HIS A 76 12.90 16.72 6.96
CA HIS A 76 13.50 15.49 6.46
C HIS A 76 12.49 14.33 6.46
N LEU A 77 12.42 13.64 5.32
CA LEU A 77 11.64 12.41 5.20
C LEU A 77 12.34 11.23 5.88
N PRO A 78 11.59 10.31 6.51
CA PRO A 78 12.16 9.09 7.09
C PRO A 78 12.87 8.24 6.05
N ASN A 79 14.09 7.79 6.35
CA ASN A 79 14.88 6.94 5.43
C ASN A 79 14.40 5.48 5.36
N ARG A 80 13.11 5.23 5.62
CA ARG A 80 12.49 3.91 5.56
C ARG A 80 11.10 4.01 4.96
N ILE A 81 10.90 3.32 3.84
CA ILE A 81 9.62 3.21 3.16
C ILE A 81 9.05 1.82 3.46
N LEU A 82 7.89 1.79 4.06
CA LEU A 82 7.17 0.57 4.40
C LEU A 82 6.05 0.34 3.40
N LEU A 83 6.06 -0.82 2.75
CA LEU A 83 5.08 -1.19 1.74
C LEU A 83 4.05 -2.17 2.30
N CYS A 84 2.78 -1.99 1.93
CA CYS A 84 1.70 -2.93 2.26
C CYS A 84 0.60 -2.93 1.19
N GLY A 85 -0.27 -3.93 1.30
CA GLY A 85 -1.38 -4.13 0.37
C GLY A 85 -0.99 -4.85 -0.92
N GLY A 86 -1.97 -5.26 -1.71
CA GLY A 86 -1.77 -6.11 -2.90
C GLY A 86 -0.93 -5.48 -4.01
N GLY A 87 -0.90 -4.14 -4.13
CA GLY A 87 -0.04 -3.46 -5.11
C GLY A 87 1.45 -3.64 -4.83
N ALA A 88 1.82 -3.78 -3.56
CA ALA A 88 3.21 -4.01 -3.15
C ALA A 88 3.74 -5.42 -3.47
N SER A 89 2.88 -6.34 -3.93
CA SER A 89 3.28 -7.66 -4.43
C SER A 89 3.87 -7.61 -5.84
N LEU A 90 3.80 -6.48 -6.54
CA LEU A 90 4.41 -6.34 -7.86
C LEU A 90 5.92 -6.10 -7.69
N GLN A 91 6.73 -7.13 -7.99
CA GLN A 91 8.18 -7.09 -7.76
C GLN A 91 8.86 -5.94 -8.51
N GLN A 92 8.44 -5.64 -9.74
CA GLN A 92 8.99 -4.53 -10.52
C GLN A 92 8.81 -3.17 -9.81
N LEU A 93 7.72 -2.99 -9.05
CA LEU A 93 7.49 -1.78 -8.26
C LEU A 93 8.50 -1.68 -7.10
N VAL A 94 8.71 -2.78 -6.40
CA VAL A 94 9.70 -2.85 -5.30
C VAL A 94 11.11 -2.59 -5.82
N ASP A 95 11.47 -3.23 -6.94
CA ASP A 95 12.77 -3.09 -7.58
C ASP A 95 13.01 -1.64 -8.05
N ALA A 96 12.01 -1.00 -8.63
CA ALA A 96 12.09 0.38 -9.07
C ALA A 96 12.30 1.34 -7.89
N LEU A 97 11.54 1.19 -6.81
CA LEU A 97 11.74 1.97 -5.58
C LEU A 97 13.13 1.76 -4.97
N ALA A 98 13.66 0.53 -5.05
CA ALA A 98 14.97 0.20 -4.50
C ALA A 98 16.14 0.64 -5.37
N SER A 99 15.99 0.69 -6.70
CA SER A 99 17.09 0.91 -7.64
C SER A 99 17.12 2.30 -8.28
N GLN A 100 15.95 2.88 -8.60
CA GLN A 100 15.87 4.13 -9.33
C GLN A 100 16.14 5.36 -8.42
N PRO A 101 16.61 6.48 -9.00
CA PRO A 101 17.05 7.65 -8.24
C PRO A 101 15.92 8.64 -7.90
N TRP A 102 14.66 8.23 -7.88
CA TRP A 102 13.45 9.04 -7.64
C TRP A 102 13.51 9.89 -6.35
N TYR A 103 14.30 9.45 -5.36
CA TYR A 103 14.39 10.09 -4.05
C TYR A 103 15.35 11.29 -3.99
N LYS A 104 16.16 11.52 -5.05
CA LYS A 104 17.29 12.47 -5.02
C LYS A 104 16.88 13.94 -4.82
N GLU A 105 15.74 14.32 -5.38
CA GLU A 105 15.20 15.68 -5.27
C GLU A 105 14.30 15.87 -4.04
N LEU A 106 14.14 14.81 -3.23
CA LEU A 106 13.33 14.82 -2.03
C LEU A 106 14.22 15.00 -0.77
N PRO A 107 13.68 15.55 0.33
CA PRO A 107 14.45 15.83 1.54
C PRO A 107 14.79 14.56 2.34
N PHE A 108 15.31 13.54 1.68
CA PHE A 108 15.92 12.39 2.33
C PHE A 108 17.37 12.65 2.69
N THR A 109 17.79 12.34 3.92
CA THR A 109 19.20 12.49 4.35
C THR A 109 20.11 11.42 3.74
N LYS A 110 19.56 10.30 3.30
CA LYS A 110 20.22 9.19 2.59
C LYS A 110 19.19 8.39 1.78
N LYS A 111 19.67 7.53 0.90
CA LYS A 111 18.80 6.61 0.13
C LYS A 111 17.86 5.84 1.07
N PRO A 112 16.53 5.91 0.86
CA PRO A 112 15.58 5.17 1.69
C PRO A 112 15.69 3.66 1.49
N THR A 113 15.47 2.92 2.57
CA THR A 113 15.32 1.46 2.53
C THR A 113 13.86 1.11 2.27
N ILE A 114 13.63 0.13 1.39
CA ILE A 114 12.30 -0.33 0.99
C ILE A 114 12.03 -1.66 1.66
N GLN A 115 10.94 -1.80 2.38
CA GLN A 115 10.60 -3.01 3.12
C GLN A 115 9.08 -3.25 3.11
N HIS A 116 8.66 -4.51 3.07
CA HIS A 116 7.28 -4.87 3.34
C HIS A 116 7.03 -4.89 4.85
N ILE A 117 5.87 -4.40 5.28
CA ILE A 117 5.39 -4.58 6.65
C ILE A 117 5.00 -6.04 6.83
N LYS A 118 5.46 -6.66 7.90
CA LYS A 118 5.04 -8.01 8.27
C LYS A 118 3.81 -7.95 9.18
N PRO A 119 2.93 -8.96 9.16
CA PRO A 119 1.80 -9.04 10.11
C PRO A 119 2.23 -8.93 11.57
N SER A 120 3.39 -9.48 11.93
CA SER A 120 3.98 -9.39 13.26
C SER A 120 4.38 -7.96 13.68
N ASP A 121 4.52 -7.03 12.73
CA ASP A 121 4.88 -5.64 13.02
C ASP A 121 3.65 -4.80 13.40
N VAL A 122 2.43 -5.34 13.24
CA VAL A 122 1.18 -4.65 13.56
C VAL A 122 0.87 -4.79 15.04
N ILE A 123 0.98 -3.66 15.77
CA ILE A 123 0.78 -3.64 17.22
C ILE A 123 -0.71 -3.68 17.57
N GLY A 124 -1.04 -4.46 18.61
CA GLY A 124 -2.37 -4.50 19.21
C GLY A 124 -3.39 -5.35 18.47
N ILE A 125 -2.93 -6.16 17.52
CA ILE A 125 -3.73 -7.19 16.87
C ILE A 125 -2.86 -8.44 16.67
N THR A 126 -3.40 -9.61 16.93
CA THR A 126 -2.69 -10.87 16.75
C THR A 126 -3.57 -11.82 15.93
N ASP A 127 -3.01 -12.38 14.88
CA ASP A 127 -3.65 -13.48 14.16
C ASP A 127 -3.52 -14.77 14.94
N THR A 128 -4.65 -15.42 15.25
CA THR A 128 -4.72 -16.71 15.93
C THR A 128 -5.10 -17.84 14.96
N THR A 129 -5.39 -17.51 13.70
CA THR A 129 -5.78 -18.49 12.67
C THR A 129 -4.58 -19.03 11.91
N GLY A 130 -3.52 -18.25 11.79
CA GLY A 130 -2.35 -18.54 10.98
C GLY A 130 -2.56 -18.26 9.48
N ASP A 131 -3.69 -17.65 9.11
CA ASP A 131 -4.02 -17.33 7.70
C ASP A 131 -3.39 -16.02 7.22
N ILE A 132 -3.01 -15.14 8.15
CA ILE A 132 -2.41 -13.84 7.85
C ILE A 132 -0.89 -14.00 7.70
N THR A 133 -0.43 -14.19 6.47
CA THR A 133 0.96 -14.59 6.22
C THR A 133 1.87 -13.48 5.69
N ASP A 134 1.30 -12.43 5.06
CA ASP A 134 2.10 -11.43 4.33
C ASP A 134 1.54 -10.00 4.41
N HIS A 135 2.23 -9.08 3.73
CA HIS A 135 1.95 -7.65 3.68
C HIS A 135 0.60 -7.28 3.03
N THR A 136 -0.06 -8.18 2.32
CA THR A 136 -1.35 -7.90 1.67
C THR A 136 -2.47 -7.76 2.68
N PHE A 137 -2.35 -8.37 3.85
CA PHE A 137 -3.32 -8.34 4.93
C PHE A 137 -3.20 -7.12 5.86
N ILE A 138 -2.11 -6.36 5.80
CA ILE A 138 -1.82 -5.27 6.74
C ILE A 138 -2.94 -4.22 6.77
N THR A 139 -3.49 -3.86 5.61
CA THR A 139 -4.59 -2.89 5.54
C THR A 139 -5.83 -3.39 6.27
N VAL A 140 -6.16 -4.67 6.14
CA VAL A 140 -7.32 -5.29 6.83
C VAL A 140 -7.06 -5.34 8.33
N MET A 141 -5.86 -5.71 8.78
CA MET A 141 -5.49 -5.68 10.19
C MET A 141 -5.64 -4.27 10.77
N GLY A 142 -5.14 -3.24 10.07
CA GLY A 142 -5.30 -1.86 10.49
C GLY A 142 -6.77 -1.42 10.60
N LEU A 143 -7.61 -1.79 9.64
CA LEU A 143 -9.04 -1.50 9.65
C LEU A 143 -9.76 -2.20 10.80
N LEU A 144 -9.43 -3.46 11.08
CA LEU A 144 -9.98 -4.19 12.24
C LEU A 144 -9.61 -3.51 13.55
N ARG A 145 -8.37 -3.07 13.70
CA ARG A 145 -7.91 -2.34 14.90
C ARG A 145 -8.68 -1.03 15.08
N VAL A 146 -8.77 -0.20 14.05
CA VAL A 146 -9.52 1.07 14.10
C VAL A 146 -11.01 0.82 14.39
N GLY A 147 -11.61 -0.20 13.77
CA GLY A 147 -12.99 -0.58 14.04
C GLY A 147 -13.22 -0.97 15.51
N TYR A 148 -12.34 -1.79 16.06
CA TYR A 148 -12.38 -2.18 17.47
C TYR A 148 -12.27 -0.97 18.41
N ASP A 149 -11.24 -0.13 18.21
CA ASP A 149 -11.02 1.06 19.04
C ASP A 149 -12.22 2.02 18.99
N THR A 150 -12.84 2.16 17.81
CA THR A 150 -14.06 3.00 17.64
C THR A 150 -15.25 2.41 18.40
N MET A 151 -15.44 1.09 18.36
CA MET A 151 -16.54 0.44 19.09
C MET A 151 -16.37 0.55 20.60
N VAL A 152 -15.16 0.35 21.11
CA VAL A 152 -14.84 0.45 22.53
C VAL A 152 -15.05 1.90 23.03
N SER A 153 -14.53 2.88 22.29
CA SER A 153 -14.71 4.31 22.63
C SER A 153 -16.19 4.73 22.67
N ASN A 154 -17.01 4.21 21.76
CA ASN A 154 -18.45 4.49 21.74
C ASN A 154 -19.17 3.83 22.93
N GLN A 155 -18.77 2.62 23.33
CA GLN A 155 -19.35 1.96 24.52
C GLN A 155 -19.01 2.72 25.80
N ASP A 156 -17.78 3.20 25.95
CA ASP A 156 -17.36 4.01 27.10
C ASP A 156 -18.11 5.36 27.14
N ALA A 157 -18.30 6.01 25.99
CA ALA A 157 -19.08 7.24 25.90
C ALA A 157 -20.56 7.05 26.28
N HIS A 158 -21.20 5.97 25.83
CA HIS A 158 -22.56 5.62 26.23
C HIS A 158 -22.66 5.29 27.70
N GLY A 159 -21.71 4.55 28.25
CA GLY A 159 -21.64 4.24 29.69
C GLY A 159 -21.46 5.48 30.56
N LEU A 160 -20.72 6.49 30.09
CA LEU A 160 -20.54 7.77 30.77
C LEU A 160 -21.83 8.61 30.74
N MET A 161 -22.48 8.67 29.59
CA MET A 161 -23.78 9.39 29.42
C MET A 161 -24.88 8.75 30.27
N ASP A 162 -24.93 7.43 30.37
CA ASP A 162 -25.90 6.74 31.25
C ASP A 162 -25.63 7.02 32.74
N LYS A 163 -24.36 7.12 33.16
CA LYS A 163 -24.00 7.53 34.52
C LYS A 163 -24.40 8.99 34.80
N VAL A 164 -24.14 9.89 33.88
CA VAL A 164 -24.53 11.30 33.99
C VAL A 164 -26.04 11.42 34.04
N ASN A 165 -26.79 10.74 33.19
CA ASN A 165 -28.24 10.76 33.19
C ASN A 165 -28.86 10.17 34.48
N ARG A 166 -28.20 9.17 35.11
CA ARG A 166 -28.65 8.68 36.43
C ARG A 166 -28.40 9.69 37.55
N LEU A 167 -27.30 10.45 37.47
CA LEU A 167 -27.01 11.50 38.46
C LEU A 167 -27.91 12.72 38.34
N LEU A 168 -28.40 13.01 37.12
CA LEU A 168 -29.32 14.12 36.83
C LEU A 168 -30.80 13.78 37.07
N LYS A 169 -31.14 12.53 37.38
CA LYS A 169 -32.49 12.05 37.69
C LYS A 169 -32.79 12.00 39.19
N ILE A 170 -32.12 12.85 40.00
CA ILE A 170 -32.45 13.08 41.41
C ILE A 170 -33.43 14.25 41.55
#